data_02b4332aec96debb19b3d3e88d3f2b20
#
_entry.id   02b4332aec96debb19b3d3e88d3f2b20
#
_cell.length_a   1.000
_cell.length_b   1.000
_cell.length_c   1.000
_cell.angle_alpha   90.00
_cell.angle_beta   90.00
_cell.angle_gamma   90.00
#
_symmetry.space_group_name_H-M   'P 1'
#
loop_
_entity.id
_entity.type
_entity.pdbx_description
1 polymer ?
#
loop_
_entity_poly.entity_id
_entity_poly.type
_entity_poly.pdbx_seq_one_letter_code
_entity_poly.pdbx_strand_id
1 'polypeptide(L)'
;MHKHKTAVFVKLIEDGKLPLRPGVKRLMKEVNDAGLLLGICTTSNEKAAQAVVNGLLSDIEFEFVLAGDIVSKKKPDPEIYNLALTKSGFSPEECIVIEDSRNGVLAARAAGLNIVATTNVYTASEDLSPANIIVTCLGDADGEKCELKKGGEGMDYEGVLHLSQLMDYFEPTK
;
A
#
# COMPACT_ATOMS: atom_id res chain seq x y z
N MET A 1 -18.68 12.05 15.77
CA MET A 1 -18.74 11.56 14.38
C MET A 1 -17.69 10.48 14.06
N HIS A 2 -16.40 10.63 14.36
CA HIS A 2 -15.37 9.63 14.01
C HIS A 2 -15.59 8.23 14.62
N LYS A 3 -15.98 8.11 15.89
CA LYS A 3 -16.21 6.80 16.55
C LYS A 3 -17.31 5.99 15.89
N HIS A 4 -18.39 6.63 15.43
CA HIS A 4 -19.49 5.94 14.73
C HIS A 4 -19.06 5.41 13.36
N LYS A 5 -18.28 6.21 12.59
CA LYS A 5 -17.74 5.79 11.30
C LYS A 5 -16.82 4.56 11.44
N THR A 6 -15.94 4.55 12.44
CA THR A 6 -15.06 3.40 12.72
C THR A 6 -15.86 2.15 13.07
N ALA A 7 -16.89 2.27 13.92
CA ALA A 7 -17.72 1.12 14.30
C ALA A 7 -18.48 0.51 13.11
N VAL A 8 -19.03 1.34 12.23
CA VAL A 8 -19.69 0.88 10.99
C VAL A 8 -18.67 0.19 10.07
N PHE A 9 -17.49 0.75 9.91
CA PHE A 9 -16.43 0.17 9.07
C PHE A 9 -16.00 -1.21 9.59
N VAL A 10 -15.72 -1.33 10.90
CA VAL A 10 -15.37 -2.61 11.54
C VAL A 10 -16.48 -3.65 11.31
N LYS A 11 -17.73 -3.26 11.52
CA LYS A 11 -18.87 -4.17 11.29
C LYS A 11 -18.99 -4.63 9.83
N LEU A 12 -18.73 -3.76 8.86
CA LEU A 12 -18.75 -4.14 7.45
C LEU A 12 -17.66 -5.16 7.10
N ILE A 13 -16.49 -5.08 7.76
CA ILE A 13 -15.41 -6.08 7.62
C ILE A 13 -15.85 -7.40 8.26
N GLU A 14 -16.34 -7.38 9.50
CA GLU A 14 -16.82 -8.56 10.23
C GLU A 14 -17.97 -9.28 9.47
N ASP A 15 -18.86 -8.52 8.85
CA ASP A 15 -19.95 -9.03 8.01
C ASP A 15 -19.49 -9.54 6.62
N GLY A 16 -18.20 -9.44 6.27
CA GLY A 16 -17.64 -9.81 4.96
C GLY A 16 -18.12 -8.94 3.79
N LYS A 17 -18.57 -7.71 4.07
CA LYS A 17 -19.16 -6.79 3.07
C LYS A 17 -18.16 -5.83 2.43
N LEU A 18 -16.92 -5.84 2.89
CA LEU A 18 -15.83 -5.04 2.32
C LEU A 18 -14.76 -5.96 1.73
N PRO A 19 -14.76 -6.16 0.40
CA PRO A 19 -13.70 -6.92 -0.25
C PRO A 19 -12.40 -6.11 -0.27
N LEU A 20 -11.26 -6.81 -0.29
CA LEU A 20 -10.00 -6.20 -0.66
C LEU A 20 -10.03 -5.77 -2.12
N ARG A 21 -9.24 -4.75 -2.45
CA ARG A 21 -9.07 -4.34 -3.85
C ARG A 21 -8.30 -5.42 -4.63
N PRO A 22 -8.56 -5.51 -5.96
CA PRO A 22 -7.92 -6.51 -6.82
C PRO A 22 -6.39 -6.49 -6.69
N GLY A 23 -5.80 -7.68 -6.53
CA GLY A 23 -4.37 -7.91 -6.43
C GLY A 23 -3.73 -7.63 -5.07
N VAL A 24 -4.41 -6.99 -4.12
CA VAL A 24 -3.81 -6.61 -2.83
C VAL A 24 -3.33 -7.84 -2.06
N LYS A 25 -4.23 -8.80 -1.83
CA LYS A 25 -3.88 -10.00 -1.06
C LYS A 25 -2.87 -10.89 -1.79
N ARG A 26 -3.00 -11.00 -3.13
CA ARG A 26 -2.06 -11.74 -3.96
C ARG A 26 -0.64 -11.18 -3.84
N LEU A 27 -0.48 -9.86 -4.04
CA LEU A 27 0.85 -9.24 -3.96
C LEU A 27 1.45 -9.36 -2.54
N MET A 28 0.64 -9.20 -1.48
CA MET A 28 1.10 -9.41 -0.11
C MET A 28 1.59 -10.84 0.12
N LYS A 29 0.91 -11.85 -0.44
CA LYS A 29 1.38 -13.25 -0.40
C LYS A 29 2.68 -13.45 -1.16
N GLU A 30 2.83 -12.86 -2.34
CA GLU A 30 4.09 -12.90 -3.09
C GLU A 30 5.26 -12.33 -2.27
N VAL A 31 5.02 -11.24 -1.52
CA VAL A 31 6.03 -10.65 -0.61
C VAL A 31 6.40 -11.60 0.52
N ASN A 32 5.40 -12.21 1.21
CA ASN A 32 5.66 -13.17 2.27
C ASN A 32 6.37 -14.43 1.75
N ASP A 33 5.92 -14.98 0.60
CA ASP A 33 6.50 -16.18 -0.02
C ASP A 33 7.95 -15.95 -0.46
N ALA A 34 8.29 -14.72 -0.83
CA ALA A 34 9.67 -14.31 -1.13
C ALA A 34 10.53 -14.06 0.11
N GLY A 35 9.98 -14.16 1.31
CA GLY A 35 10.68 -13.90 2.57
C GLY A 35 11.04 -12.43 2.79
N LEU A 36 10.34 -11.51 2.10
CA LEU A 36 10.54 -10.07 2.24
C LEU A 36 9.69 -9.52 3.39
N LEU A 37 10.17 -8.44 3.99
CA LEU A 37 9.50 -7.77 5.08
C LEU A 37 8.29 -6.96 4.55
N LEU A 38 7.13 -7.17 5.16
CA LEU A 38 5.89 -6.46 4.86
C LEU A 38 5.43 -5.67 6.08
N GLY A 39 5.08 -4.39 5.88
CA GLY A 39 4.57 -3.52 6.94
C GLY A 39 3.35 -2.71 6.50
N ILE A 40 2.56 -2.28 7.46
CA ILE A 40 1.43 -1.36 7.25
C ILE A 40 1.74 -0.01 7.88
N CYS A 41 1.55 1.07 7.10
CA CYS A 41 1.68 2.45 7.52
C CYS A 41 0.38 3.22 7.22
N THR A 42 -0.47 3.43 8.20
CA THR A 42 -1.75 4.11 8.02
C THR A 42 -2.01 5.18 9.08
N THR A 43 -2.62 6.30 8.69
CA THR A 43 -3.13 7.32 9.63
C THR A 43 -4.57 7.07 10.06
N SER A 44 -5.16 5.96 9.62
CA SER A 44 -6.45 5.48 10.08
C SER A 44 -6.39 5.06 11.55
N ASN A 45 -7.55 5.09 12.21
CA ASN A 45 -7.65 4.64 13.60
C ASN A 45 -7.14 3.20 13.76
N GLU A 46 -6.39 2.94 14.84
CA GLU A 46 -5.76 1.65 15.12
C GLU A 46 -6.78 0.48 15.11
N LYS A 47 -7.96 0.66 15.70
CA LYS A 47 -9.02 -0.37 15.69
C LYS A 47 -9.50 -0.71 14.28
N ALA A 48 -9.58 0.29 13.40
CA ALA A 48 -9.95 0.07 12.02
C ALA A 48 -8.86 -0.68 11.26
N ALA A 49 -7.58 -0.33 11.45
CA ALA A 49 -6.45 -1.04 10.88
C ALA A 49 -6.40 -2.50 11.36
N GLN A 50 -6.56 -2.73 12.67
CA GLN A 50 -6.56 -4.07 13.25
C GLN A 50 -7.74 -4.92 12.76
N ALA A 51 -8.92 -4.33 12.53
CA ALA A 51 -10.05 -5.05 11.96
C ALA A 51 -9.78 -5.52 10.52
N VAL A 52 -9.09 -4.72 9.71
CA VAL A 52 -8.66 -5.13 8.35
C VAL A 52 -7.67 -6.29 8.44
N VAL A 53 -6.65 -6.17 9.28
CA VAL A 53 -5.63 -7.21 9.44
C VAL A 53 -6.26 -8.52 9.90
N ASN A 54 -7.04 -8.48 10.96
CA ASN A 54 -7.62 -9.70 11.54
C ASN A 54 -8.74 -10.30 10.67
N GLY A 55 -9.54 -9.46 10.01
CA GLY A 55 -10.72 -9.92 9.27
C GLY A 55 -10.43 -10.29 7.81
N LEU A 56 -9.50 -9.62 7.15
CA LEU A 56 -9.26 -9.78 5.71
C LEU A 56 -7.85 -10.31 5.39
N LEU A 57 -6.88 -10.13 6.28
CA LEU A 57 -5.46 -10.40 6.06
C LEU A 57 -4.85 -11.31 7.13
N SER A 58 -5.69 -12.14 7.80
CA SER A 58 -5.27 -13.02 8.89
C SER A 58 -4.24 -14.10 8.48
N ASP A 59 -4.09 -14.35 7.19
CA ASP A 59 -3.14 -15.27 6.58
C ASP A 59 -1.92 -14.56 5.94
N ILE A 60 -1.74 -13.27 6.25
CA ILE A 60 -0.59 -12.46 5.82
C ILE A 60 0.25 -12.10 7.06
N GLU A 61 1.56 -12.28 6.95
CA GLU A 61 2.50 -11.91 7.99
C GLU A 61 2.95 -10.46 7.81
N PHE A 62 2.88 -9.69 8.90
CA PHE A 62 3.33 -8.30 8.95
C PHE A 62 4.39 -8.14 10.04
N GLU A 63 5.54 -7.56 9.70
CA GLU A 63 6.58 -7.18 10.65
C GLU A 63 6.10 -6.09 11.61
N PHE A 64 5.31 -5.15 11.10
CA PHE A 64 4.69 -4.08 11.91
C PHE A 64 3.40 -3.57 11.30
N VAL A 65 2.53 -3.07 12.18
CA VAL A 65 1.34 -2.29 11.81
C VAL A 65 1.43 -0.94 12.53
N LEU A 66 1.82 0.10 11.78
CA LEU A 66 1.87 1.48 12.27
C LEU A 66 0.56 2.17 11.94
N ALA A 67 -0.25 2.48 12.96
CA ALA A 67 -1.60 2.98 12.78
C ALA A 67 -1.98 4.06 13.79
N GLY A 68 -2.98 4.86 13.46
CA GLY A 68 -3.60 5.84 14.37
C GLY A 68 -2.69 7.00 14.72
N ASP A 69 -2.53 7.24 16.03
CA ASP A 69 -1.81 8.37 16.59
C ASP A 69 -0.38 7.99 17.03
N ILE A 70 0.22 6.96 16.43
CA ILE A 70 1.60 6.53 16.70
C ILE A 70 2.62 7.60 16.28
N VAL A 71 2.24 8.48 15.37
CA VAL A 71 3.04 9.63 14.92
C VAL A 71 2.32 10.92 15.23
N SER A 72 3.07 11.99 15.49
CA SER A 72 2.54 13.31 15.83
C SER A 72 2.01 14.03 14.59
N LYS A 73 2.65 13.84 13.45
CA LYS A 73 2.30 14.45 12.18
C LYS A 73 1.79 13.38 11.22
N LYS A 74 0.59 13.59 10.72
CA LYS A 74 -0.05 12.68 9.77
C LYS A 74 0.35 13.01 8.33
N LYS A 75 0.19 12.02 7.43
CA LYS A 75 0.38 12.23 5.98
C LYS A 75 -0.35 13.51 5.54
N PRO A 76 0.29 14.40 4.77
CA PRO A 76 1.46 14.18 3.92
C PRO A 76 2.85 14.32 4.60
N ASP A 77 2.95 14.50 5.92
CA ASP A 77 4.24 14.47 6.60
C ASP A 77 4.84 13.05 6.54
N PRO A 78 6.15 12.89 6.30
CA PRO A 78 6.81 11.59 6.16
C PRO A 78 7.01 10.82 7.47
N GLU A 79 6.62 11.36 8.63
CA GLU A 79 6.97 10.83 9.96
C GLU A 79 6.66 9.33 10.10
N ILE A 80 5.51 8.86 9.57
CA ILE A 80 5.13 7.43 9.67
C ILE A 80 6.05 6.53 8.84
N TYR A 81 6.51 6.99 7.67
CA TYR A 81 7.44 6.24 6.83
C TYR A 81 8.86 6.27 7.38
N ASN A 82 9.31 7.40 7.93
CA ASN A 82 10.59 7.49 8.64
C ASN A 82 10.62 6.56 9.86
N LEU A 83 9.48 6.43 10.58
CA LEU A 83 9.34 5.47 11.68
C LEU A 83 9.42 4.02 11.15
N ALA A 84 8.78 3.72 10.02
CA ALA A 84 8.85 2.41 9.39
C ALA A 84 10.29 2.05 8.97
N LEU A 85 11.02 2.96 8.33
CA LEU A 85 12.44 2.80 7.98
C LEU A 85 13.31 2.55 9.22
N THR A 86 13.08 3.32 10.29
CA THR A 86 13.81 3.11 11.57
C THR A 86 13.55 1.72 12.15
N LYS A 87 12.31 1.23 12.06
CA LYS A 87 11.94 -0.10 12.59
C LYS A 87 12.47 -1.26 11.74
N SER A 88 12.44 -1.12 10.43
CA SER A 88 12.91 -2.16 9.50
C SER A 88 14.44 -2.19 9.37
N GLY A 89 15.10 -1.06 9.58
CA GLY A 89 16.54 -0.91 9.38
C GLY A 89 16.97 -0.79 7.92
N PHE A 90 16.01 -0.72 6.98
CA PHE A 90 16.30 -0.54 5.55
C PHE A 90 16.48 0.93 5.17
N SER A 91 17.24 1.16 4.10
CA SER A 91 17.31 2.45 3.43
C SER A 91 16.06 2.69 2.57
N PRO A 92 15.72 3.94 2.25
CA PRO A 92 14.53 4.24 1.43
C PRO A 92 14.53 3.55 0.06
N GLU A 93 15.69 3.42 -0.56
CA GLU A 93 15.87 2.83 -1.89
C GLU A 93 15.56 1.32 -1.92
N GLU A 94 15.70 0.64 -0.77
CA GLU A 94 15.40 -0.79 -0.59
C GLU A 94 13.90 -1.04 -0.35
N CYS A 95 13.08 0.02 -0.27
CA CYS A 95 11.67 -0.08 0.09
C CYS A 95 10.76 0.36 -1.05
N ILE A 96 9.66 -0.38 -1.22
CA ILE A 96 8.56 -0.03 -2.13
C ILE A 96 7.30 0.22 -1.32
N VAL A 97 6.62 1.33 -1.58
CA VAL A 97 5.35 1.69 -0.95
C VAL A 97 4.23 1.57 -1.96
N ILE A 98 3.14 0.91 -1.58
CA ILE A 98 1.88 0.92 -2.31
C ILE A 98 0.95 1.92 -1.62
N GLU A 99 0.48 2.92 -2.36
CA GLU A 99 -0.37 4.01 -1.87
C GLU A 99 -1.60 4.22 -2.75
N ASP A 100 -2.65 4.84 -2.19
CA ASP A 100 -3.89 5.12 -2.93
C ASP A 100 -4.39 6.56 -2.78
N SER A 101 -3.63 7.42 -2.11
CA SER A 101 -3.99 8.81 -1.85
C SER A 101 -2.84 9.77 -2.13
N ARG A 102 -3.20 11.01 -2.53
CA ARG A 102 -2.21 12.08 -2.70
C ARG A 102 -1.35 12.31 -1.44
N ASN A 103 -1.99 12.36 -0.27
CA ASN A 103 -1.27 12.58 0.98
C ASN A 103 -0.28 11.45 1.29
N GLY A 104 -0.65 10.21 0.98
CA GLY A 104 0.23 9.06 1.13
C GLY A 104 1.42 9.11 0.18
N VAL A 105 1.17 9.40 -1.10
CA VAL A 105 2.21 9.56 -2.13
C VAL A 105 3.19 10.68 -1.76
N LEU A 106 2.70 11.83 -1.30
CA LEU A 106 3.55 12.95 -0.88
C LEU A 106 4.41 12.59 0.34
N ALA A 107 3.83 11.89 1.33
CA ALA A 107 4.56 11.44 2.51
C ALA A 107 5.66 10.43 2.15
N ALA A 108 5.35 9.44 1.30
CA ALA A 108 6.31 8.46 0.83
C ALA A 108 7.44 9.10 0.00
N ARG A 109 7.09 10.06 -0.87
CA ARG A 109 8.07 10.84 -1.65
C ARG A 109 9.00 11.65 -0.77
N ALA A 110 8.46 12.30 0.27
CA ALA A 110 9.25 13.07 1.23
C ALA A 110 10.19 12.19 2.08
N ALA A 111 9.85 10.90 2.27
CA ALA A 111 10.71 9.90 2.91
C ALA A 111 11.72 9.26 1.95
N GLY A 112 11.71 9.58 0.65
CA GLY A 112 12.65 9.06 -0.35
C GLY A 112 12.33 7.67 -0.89
N LEU A 113 11.12 7.16 -0.63
CA LEU A 113 10.71 5.79 -0.97
C LEU A 113 10.37 5.62 -2.46
N ASN A 114 10.47 4.40 -2.96
CA ASN A 114 9.90 3.99 -4.24
C ASN A 114 8.39 3.82 -4.11
N ILE A 115 7.61 4.37 -5.06
CA ILE A 115 6.16 4.51 -4.89
C ILE A 115 5.39 3.94 -6.08
N VAL A 116 4.50 3.00 -5.79
CA VAL A 116 3.43 2.56 -6.68
C VAL A 116 2.11 3.12 -6.15
N ALA A 117 1.43 3.93 -6.95
CA ALA A 117 0.12 4.46 -6.59
C ALA A 117 -1.01 3.71 -7.30
N THR A 118 -2.07 3.39 -6.58
CA THR A 118 -3.30 2.82 -7.15
C THR A 118 -4.40 3.87 -7.15
N THR A 119 -5.06 4.08 -8.28
CA THR A 119 -6.22 5.01 -8.36
C THR A 119 -7.49 4.31 -7.89
N ASN A 120 -8.44 5.09 -7.38
CA ASN A 120 -9.79 4.65 -7.05
C ASN A 120 -10.80 5.77 -7.34
N VAL A 121 -12.10 5.46 -7.27
CA VAL A 121 -13.16 6.45 -7.58
C VAL A 121 -13.12 7.70 -6.69
N TYR A 122 -12.56 7.62 -5.49
CA TYR A 122 -12.46 8.76 -4.57
C TYR A 122 -11.22 9.59 -4.81
N THR A 123 -10.15 8.98 -5.31
CA THR A 123 -8.85 9.63 -5.55
C THR A 123 -8.57 9.84 -7.04
N ALA A 124 -9.50 9.52 -7.93
CA ALA A 124 -9.34 9.67 -9.39
C ALA A 124 -9.03 11.10 -9.84
N SER A 125 -9.45 12.12 -9.06
CA SER A 125 -9.14 13.54 -9.32
C SER A 125 -7.90 14.04 -8.58
N GLU A 126 -7.27 13.22 -7.72
CA GLU A 126 -6.07 13.61 -7.01
C GLU A 126 -4.83 13.52 -7.91
N ASP A 127 -3.91 14.44 -7.72
CA ASP A 127 -2.62 14.40 -8.40
C ASP A 127 -1.69 13.39 -7.72
N LEU A 128 -1.55 12.22 -8.32
CA LEU A 128 -0.64 11.14 -7.89
C LEU A 128 0.70 11.17 -8.66
N SER A 129 0.94 12.20 -9.49
CA SER A 129 2.12 12.28 -10.34
C SER A 129 3.48 12.17 -9.64
N PRO A 130 3.64 12.44 -8.31
CA PRO A 130 4.91 12.18 -7.64
C PRO A 130 5.24 10.69 -7.45
N ALA A 131 4.29 9.75 -7.68
CA ALA A 131 4.59 8.32 -7.68
C ALA A 131 5.43 7.89 -8.90
N ASN A 132 6.24 6.84 -8.74
CA ASN A 132 7.04 6.28 -9.83
C ASN A 132 6.15 5.53 -10.83
N ILE A 133 5.24 4.70 -10.31
CA ILE A 133 4.27 3.93 -11.09
C ILE A 133 2.86 4.32 -10.63
N ILE A 134 1.93 4.46 -11.58
CA ILE A 134 0.50 4.67 -11.29
C ILE A 134 -0.31 3.62 -12.06
N VAL A 135 -1.13 2.87 -11.34
CA VAL A 135 -2.01 1.82 -11.88
C VAL A 135 -3.45 1.98 -11.37
N THR A 136 -4.42 1.38 -12.05
CA THR A 136 -5.82 1.41 -11.59
C THR A 136 -6.05 0.54 -10.35
N CYS A 137 -5.39 -0.62 -10.29
CA CYS A 137 -5.38 -1.57 -9.18
C CYS A 137 -4.09 -2.40 -9.26
N LEU A 138 -3.93 -3.47 -8.49
CA LEU A 138 -2.78 -4.38 -8.62
C LEU A 138 -3.06 -5.57 -9.54
N GLY A 139 -4.33 -5.79 -9.88
CA GLY A 139 -4.80 -6.82 -10.80
C GLY A 139 -4.78 -8.23 -10.23
N ASP A 140 -5.69 -9.06 -10.72
CA ASP A 140 -5.74 -10.50 -10.43
C ASP A 140 -5.80 -11.31 -11.73
N ALA A 141 -5.18 -12.49 -11.75
CA ALA A 141 -5.11 -13.32 -12.97
C ALA A 141 -6.49 -13.71 -13.49
N ASP A 142 -7.38 -14.08 -12.58
CA ASP A 142 -8.74 -14.52 -12.87
C ASP A 142 -9.81 -13.45 -12.55
N GLY A 143 -9.37 -12.20 -12.32
CA GLY A 143 -10.23 -11.11 -11.89
C GLY A 143 -10.02 -9.82 -12.68
N GLU A 144 -10.22 -8.70 -11.98
CA GLU A 144 -10.01 -7.37 -12.55
C GLU A 144 -8.55 -7.16 -12.93
N LYS A 145 -8.31 -6.77 -14.17
CA LYS A 145 -6.98 -6.41 -14.67
C LYS A 145 -6.68 -4.96 -14.34
N CYS A 146 -5.40 -4.69 -14.08
CA CYS A 146 -4.96 -3.34 -13.87
C CYS A 146 -4.55 -2.66 -15.18
N GLU A 147 -4.69 -1.35 -15.24
CA GLU A 147 -4.17 -0.51 -16.32
C GLU A 147 -3.02 0.34 -15.78
N LEU A 148 -1.94 0.36 -16.54
CA LEU A 148 -0.80 1.24 -16.28
C LEU A 148 -1.14 2.66 -16.75
N LYS A 149 -1.04 3.64 -15.86
CA LYS A 149 -1.32 5.05 -16.14
C LYS A 149 -0.03 5.88 -16.25
N LYS A 150 1.04 5.45 -15.56
CA LYS A 150 2.36 6.12 -15.56
C LYS A 150 3.45 5.16 -15.13
N GLY A 151 4.66 5.34 -15.67
CA GLY A 151 5.84 4.53 -15.33
C GLY A 151 5.75 3.12 -15.88
N GLY A 152 6.63 2.23 -15.43
CA GLY A 152 6.63 0.83 -15.84
C GLY A 152 7.23 0.60 -17.24
N GLU A 153 8.02 1.55 -17.76
CA GLU A 153 8.71 1.40 -19.03
C GLU A 153 9.60 0.15 -19.00
N GLY A 154 9.39 -0.74 -19.96
CA GLY A 154 10.14 -2.01 -20.05
C GLY A 154 9.60 -3.15 -19.19
N MET A 155 8.56 -2.94 -18.39
CA MET A 155 7.91 -4.03 -17.66
C MET A 155 7.11 -4.93 -18.64
N ASP A 156 7.32 -6.23 -18.52
CA ASP A 156 6.44 -7.23 -19.16
C ASP A 156 5.17 -7.34 -18.30
N TYR A 157 4.10 -6.67 -18.75
CA TYR A 157 2.93 -6.41 -17.96
C TYR A 157 1.65 -6.84 -18.70
N GLU A 158 0.95 -7.82 -18.16
CA GLU A 158 -0.28 -8.40 -18.73
C GLU A 158 -1.54 -8.08 -17.89
N GLY A 159 -1.58 -6.90 -17.27
CA GLY A 159 -2.71 -6.47 -16.44
C GLY A 159 -2.70 -7.02 -15.00
N VAL A 160 -1.59 -7.62 -14.59
CA VAL A 160 -1.35 -8.07 -13.20
C VAL A 160 0.04 -7.59 -12.78
N LEU A 161 0.12 -6.79 -11.74
CA LEU A 161 1.38 -6.26 -11.23
C LEU A 161 1.96 -7.22 -10.19
N HIS A 162 2.98 -8.00 -10.57
CA HIS A 162 3.65 -8.94 -9.70
C HIS A 162 4.85 -8.33 -8.96
N LEU A 163 5.21 -8.94 -7.83
CA LEU A 163 6.39 -8.54 -7.03
C LEU A 163 7.67 -8.55 -7.87
N SER A 164 7.90 -9.58 -8.69
CA SER A 164 9.10 -9.68 -9.53
C SER A 164 9.27 -8.47 -10.46
N GLN A 165 8.18 -8.03 -11.09
CA GLN A 165 8.19 -6.85 -11.96
C GLN A 165 8.53 -5.57 -11.20
N LEU A 166 8.03 -5.43 -9.97
CA LEU A 166 8.37 -4.28 -9.11
C LEU A 166 9.83 -4.32 -8.68
N MET A 167 10.35 -5.48 -8.31
CA MET A 167 11.75 -5.64 -7.95
C MET A 167 12.66 -5.29 -9.12
N ASP A 168 12.40 -5.85 -10.32
CA ASP A 168 13.19 -5.58 -11.51
C ASP A 168 13.16 -4.08 -11.91
N TYR A 169 11.98 -3.43 -11.78
CA TYR A 169 11.81 -2.01 -12.12
C TYR A 169 12.56 -1.07 -11.19
N PHE A 170 12.60 -1.40 -9.89
CA PHE A 170 13.24 -0.56 -8.87
C PHE A 170 14.67 -1.01 -8.52
N GLU A 171 15.17 -2.09 -9.12
CA GLU A 171 16.59 -2.43 -8.97
C GLU A 171 17.48 -1.28 -9.44
N PRO A 172 18.48 -0.87 -8.65
CA PRO A 172 19.44 0.14 -9.11
C PRO A 172 20.16 -0.39 -10.36
N THR A 173 20.04 0.34 -11.46
CA THR A 173 20.87 0.08 -12.67
C THR A 173 22.34 0.10 -12.25
N LYS A 174 22.99 -1.04 -12.39
CA LYS A 174 24.44 -1.21 -12.13
C LYS A 174 25.30 -0.35 -13.05
#